data_ae74b7fe61230bb1b351b1fcbba42c62
#
_entry.id   ae74b7fe61230bb1b351b1fcbba42c62
#
_cell.length_a   1.000
_cell.length_b   1.000
_cell.length_c   1.000
_cell.angle_alpha   90.00
_cell.angle_beta   90.00
_cell.angle_gamma   90.00
#
_symmetry.space_group_name_H-M   'P 1'
#
loop_
_entity.id
_entity.type
_entity.pdbx_description
1 polymer ?
#
loop_
_entity_poly.entity_id
_entity_poly.type
_entity_poly.pdbx_seq_one_letter_code
_entity_poly.pdbx_strand_id
1 'polypeptide(L)'
;MSSLLAGQQSENDFFFLHLTEILEVKQNPGHEYFMKAAIEEARKAADRQEVPVGAVIVNNDVIIARAHNLTETLNDATAHAEMQAITAAASYLGGKYLNGCSIYVTIEPCAMCAGALGWSQISEIIYGAPDEKKGYSKISGGLLHPRTRVTKGVLEKECSELIIRFFESKR
;
A
#
# COMPACT_ATOMS: atom_id res chain seq x y z
N MET A 1 -10.48 53.41 -28.62
CA MET A 1 -9.35 52.53 -28.18
C MET A 1 -9.59 51.85 -26.82
N SER A 2 -10.84 51.71 -26.36
CA SER A 2 -11.17 51.14 -25.02
C SER A 2 -11.78 49.74 -25.02
N SER A 3 -12.05 49.13 -26.16
CA SER A 3 -12.74 47.83 -26.24
C SER A 3 -11.82 46.62 -26.44
N LEU A 4 -10.53 46.83 -26.75
CA LEU A 4 -9.57 45.75 -26.98
C LEU A 4 -8.88 45.26 -25.69
N LEU A 5 -8.87 46.04 -24.61
CA LEU A 5 -8.27 45.68 -23.34
C LEU A 5 -9.17 44.80 -22.42
N ALA A 6 -10.49 44.85 -22.58
CA ALA A 6 -11.43 44.08 -21.77
C ALA A 6 -11.52 42.60 -22.19
N GLY A 7 -11.24 42.29 -23.47
CA GLY A 7 -11.25 40.91 -23.97
C GLY A 7 -10.05 40.06 -23.54
N GLN A 8 -8.86 40.68 -23.41
CA GLN A 8 -7.66 39.97 -23.01
C GLN A 8 -7.62 39.62 -21.51
N GLN A 9 -8.34 40.38 -20.68
CA GLN A 9 -8.41 40.14 -19.24
C GLN A 9 -9.28 38.92 -18.91
N SER A 10 -10.39 38.75 -19.64
CA SER A 10 -11.28 37.60 -19.44
C SER A 10 -10.72 36.26 -19.93
N GLU A 11 -9.91 36.25 -20.98
CA GLU A 11 -9.22 35.01 -21.44
C GLU A 11 -8.09 34.59 -20.49
N ASN A 12 -7.35 35.53 -19.93
CA ASN A 12 -6.34 35.24 -18.94
C ASN A 12 -6.94 34.72 -17.62
N ASP A 13 -8.05 35.28 -17.15
CA ASP A 13 -8.75 34.83 -15.95
C ASP A 13 -9.34 33.43 -16.13
N PHE A 14 -9.88 33.12 -17.33
CA PHE A 14 -10.36 31.78 -17.66
C PHE A 14 -9.24 30.74 -17.74
N PHE A 15 -8.10 31.12 -18.30
CA PHE A 15 -6.90 30.28 -18.39
C PHE A 15 -6.27 30.02 -17.01
N PHE A 16 -6.21 31.04 -16.14
CA PHE A 16 -5.75 30.90 -14.76
C PHE A 16 -6.70 30.05 -13.91
N LEU A 17 -8.02 30.19 -14.05
CA LEU A 17 -9.03 29.36 -13.39
C LEU A 17 -8.92 27.90 -13.84
N HIS A 18 -8.71 27.66 -15.13
CA HIS A 18 -8.53 26.30 -15.67
C HIS A 18 -7.21 25.67 -15.24
N LEU A 19 -6.13 26.46 -15.12
CA LEU A 19 -4.85 26.01 -14.58
C LEU A 19 -4.92 25.72 -13.08
N THR A 20 -5.68 26.48 -12.29
CA THR A 20 -5.91 26.21 -10.89
C THR A 20 -6.75 24.94 -10.68
N GLU A 21 -7.79 24.71 -11.49
CA GLU A 21 -8.52 23.43 -11.47
C GLU A 21 -7.63 22.24 -11.85
N ILE A 22 -6.74 22.37 -12.83
CA ILE A 22 -5.78 21.31 -13.22
C ILE A 22 -4.70 21.11 -12.14
N LEU A 23 -4.32 22.17 -11.42
CA LEU A 23 -3.34 22.09 -10.34
C LEU A 23 -3.93 21.58 -9.00
N GLU A 24 -5.23 21.79 -8.74
CA GLU A 24 -5.91 21.25 -7.57
C GLU A 24 -6.15 19.73 -7.65
N VAL A 25 -6.00 19.09 -8.80
CA VAL A 25 -6.16 17.63 -8.99
C VAL A 25 -4.88 16.83 -8.69
N LYS A 26 -3.83 17.42 -8.17
CA LYS A 26 -2.79 16.67 -7.45
C LYS A 26 -3.12 16.61 -5.95
N GLN A 27 -4.32 16.20 -5.59
CA GLN A 27 -4.55 15.70 -4.23
C GLN A 27 -3.69 14.44 -4.09
N ASN A 28 -2.71 14.50 -3.18
CA ASN A 28 -1.95 13.33 -2.74
C ASN A 28 -2.96 12.22 -2.45
N PRO A 29 -2.93 11.08 -3.17
CA PRO A 29 -3.88 10.02 -2.93
C PRO A 29 -3.73 9.57 -1.46
N GLY A 30 -4.79 9.73 -0.67
CA GLY A 30 -4.78 9.37 0.74
C GLY A 30 -4.51 7.87 0.95
N HIS A 31 -4.21 7.48 2.18
CA HIS A 31 -3.95 6.07 2.53
C HIS A 31 -5.02 5.10 2.04
N GLU A 32 -6.29 5.51 2.03
CA GLU A 32 -7.37 4.65 1.55
C GLU A 32 -7.26 4.28 0.08
N TYR A 33 -6.76 5.18 -0.78
CA TYR A 33 -6.56 4.90 -2.20
C TYR A 33 -5.60 3.73 -2.41
N PHE A 34 -4.46 3.74 -1.73
CA PHE A 34 -3.47 2.68 -1.83
C PHE A 34 -3.90 1.40 -1.11
N MET A 35 -4.63 1.53 0.01
CA MET A 35 -5.19 0.36 0.69
C MET A 35 -6.24 -0.35 -0.16
N LYS A 36 -7.07 0.36 -0.93
CA LYS A 36 -7.98 -0.24 -1.91
C LYS A 36 -7.22 -1.06 -2.95
N ALA A 37 -6.07 -0.57 -3.41
CA ALA A 37 -5.21 -1.35 -4.32
C ALA A 37 -4.64 -2.63 -3.66
N ALA A 38 -4.28 -2.58 -2.38
CA ALA A 38 -3.87 -3.77 -1.63
C ALA A 38 -5.04 -4.75 -1.44
N ILE A 39 -6.27 -4.25 -1.20
CA ILE A 39 -7.50 -5.06 -1.14
C ILE A 39 -7.77 -5.78 -2.47
N GLU A 40 -7.55 -5.12 -3.61
CA GLU A 40 -7.66 -5.76 -4.92
C GLU A 40 -6.68 -6.94 -5.07
N GLU A 41 -5.45 -6.78 -4.60
CA GLU A 41 -4.47 -7.88 -4.58
C GLU A 41 -4.92 -9.01 -3.64
N ALA A 42 -5.46 -8.70 -2.46
CA ALA A 42 -6.00 -9.70 -1.55
C ALA A 42 -7.15 -10.53 -2.17
N ARG A 43 -8.00 -9.90 -2.98
CA ARG A 43 -9.06 -10.61 -3.72
C ARG A 43 -8.47 -11.60 -4.73
N LYS A 44 -7.39 -11.22 -5.44
CA LYS A 44 -6.69 -12.14 -6.36
C LYS A 44 -6.12 -13.37 -5.63
N ALA A 45 -5.62 -13.18 -4.39
CA ALA A 45 -5.24 -14.31 -3.54
C ALA A 45 -6.43 -15.21 -3.25
N ALA A 46 -7.57 -14.65 -2.80
CA ALA A 46 -8.79 -15.41 -2.52
C ALA A 46 -9.26 -16.22 -3.73
N ASP A 47 -9.26 -15.63 -4.92
CA ASP A 47 -9.64 -16.30 -6.18
C ASP A 47 -8.77 -17.52 -6.50
N ARG A 48 -7.55 -17.55 -5.98
CA ARG A 48 -6.57 -18.65 -6.09
C ARG A 48 -6.59 -19.59 -4.89
N GLN A 49 -7.55 -19.45 -3.99
CA GLN A 49 -7.62 -20.21 -2.75
C GLN A 49 -6.46 -19.98 -1.78
N GLU A 50 -5.71 -18.91 -1.97
CA GLU A 50 -4.70 -18.42 -1.06
C GLU A 50 -5.32 -17.59 0.07
N VAL A 51 -4.66 -17.50 1.21
CA VAL A 51 -5.09 -16.59 2.28
C VAL A 51 -5.13 -15.16 1.71
N PRO A 52 -6.26 -14.42 1.82
CA PRO A 52 -6.48 -13.16 1.12
C PRO A 52 -5.69 -11.99 1.75
N VAL A 53 -4.39 -12.03 1.56
CA VAL A 53 -3.47 -10.94 1.92
C VAL A 53 -2.94 -10.32 0.64
N GLY A 54 -3.06 -9.00 0.56
CA GLY A 54 -2.54 -8.20 -0.54
C GLY A 54 -1.65 -7.08 -0.04
N ALA A 55 -0.65 -6.73 -0.81
CA ALA A 55 0.29 -5.67 -0.50
C ALA A 55 0.63 -4.84 -1.74
N VAL A 56 0.81 -3.53 -1.55
CA VAL A 56 1.38 -2.64 -2.56
C VAL A 56 2.49 -1.80 -1.94
N ILE A 57 3.55 -1.54 -2.70
CA ILE A 57 4.60 -0.60 -2.31
C ILE A 57 4.49 0.65 -3.17
N VAL A 58 4.56 1.80 -2.50
CA VAL A 58 4.39 3.13 -3.07
C VAL A 58 5.68 3.93 -2.86
N ASN A 59 6.10 4.61 -3.90
CA ASN A 59 7.19 5.60 -3.84
C ASN A 59 6.74 6.85 -4.59
N ASN A 60 6.84 8.03 -3.95
CA ASN A 60 6.40 9.31 -4.51
C ASN A 60 4.98 9.25 -5.13
N ASP A 61 4.01 8.74 -4.36
CA ASP A 61 2.60 8.56 -4.75
C ASP A 61 2.36 7.65 -5.97
N VAL A 62 3.37 6.88 -6.38
CA VAL A 62 3.27 5.88 -7.45
C VAL A 62 3.38 4.47 -6.86
N ILE A 63 2.44 3.60 -7.21
CA ILE A 63 2.55 2.17 -6.88
C ILE A 63 3.64 1.55 -7.75
N ILE A 64 4.75 1.12 -7.13
CA ILE A 64 5.89 0.51 -7.83
C ILE A 64 5.92 -1.02 -7.72
N ALA A 65 5.14 -1.60 -6.81
CA ALA A 65 4.98 -3.04 -6.70
C ALA A 65 3.58 -3.38 -6.21
N ARG A 66 3.03 -4.49 -6.73
CA ARG A 66 1.77 -5.11 -6.31
C ARG A 66 2.01 -6.58 -6.09
N ALA A 67 1.50 -7.14 -5.00
CA ALA A 67 1.67 -8.55 -4.69
C ALA A 67 0.52 -9.07 -3.81
N HIS A 68 0.35 -10.37 -3.82
CA HIS A 68 -0.58 -11.08 -2.96
C HIS A 68 0.04 -12.38 -2.47
N ASN A 69 -0.57 -12.99 -1.48
CA ASN A 69 -0.10 -14.27 -0.95
C ASN A 69 -0.06 -15.34 -2.04
N LEU A 70 1.01 -16.12 -2.07
CA LEU A 70 1.25 -17.21 -3.03
C LEU A 70 1.83 -18.47 -2.35
N THR A 71 1.57 -18.66 -1.06
CA THR A 71 2.19 -19.74 -0.29
C THR A 71 1.83 -21.12 -0.82
N GLU A 72 0.57 -21.35 -1.20
CA GLU A 72 0.10 -22.60 -1.79
C GLU A 72 0.56 -22.74 -3.24
N THR A 73 0.40 -21.68 -4.03
CA THR A 73 0.74 -21.68 -5.46
C THR A 73 2.22 -21.97 -5.70
N LEU A 74 3.12 -21.40 -4.89
CA LEU A 74 4.58 -21.58 -5.01
C LEU A 74 5.11 -22.72 -4.13
N ASN A 75 4.27 -23.35 -3.31
CA ASN A 75 4.68 -24.31 -2.28
C ASN A 75 5.86 -23.77 -1.43
N ASP A 76 5.72 -22.49 -1.04
CA ASP A 76 6.71 -21.74 -0.27
C ASP A 76 6.05 -21.01 0.89
N ALA A 77 6.33 -21.47 2.12
CA ALA A 77 5.78 -20.88 3.34
C ALA A 77 6.19 -19.41 3.56
N THR A 78 7.16 -18.91 2.82
CA THR A 78 7.62 -17.51 2.91
C THR A 78 7.03 -16.62 1.83
N ALA A 79 6.27 -17.14 0.88
CA ALA A 79 5.71 -16.40 -0.24
C ALA A 79 4.50 -15.51 0.17
N HIS A 80 4.65 -14.80 1.28
CA HIS A 80 3.67 -13.82 1.75
C HIS A 80 3.63 -12.59 0.81
N ALA A 81 2.50 -11.89 0.80
CA ALA A 81 2.30 -10.70 -0.03
C ALA A 81 3.41 -9.66 0.15
N GLU A 82 3.81 -9.41 1.40
CA GLU A 82 4.85 -8.44 1.74
C GLU A 82 6.21 -8.86 1.18
N MET A 83 6.58 -10.14 1.28
CA MET A 83 7.84 -10.66 0.76
C MET A 83 7.91 -10.50 -0.76
N GLN A 84 6.84 -10.84 -1.47
CA GLN A 84 6.72 -10.64 -2.90
C GLN A 84 6.82 -9.16 -3.29
N ALA A 85 6.13 -8.28 -2.54
CA ALA A 85 6.15 -6.84 -2.78
C ALA A 85 7.54 -6.23 -2.56
N ILE A 86 8.25 -6.62 -1.48
CA ILE A 86 9.62 -6.18 -1.21
C ILE A 86 10.56 -6.55 -2.36
N THR A 87 10.51 -7.81 -2.81
CA THR A 87 11.35 -8.31 -3.90
C THR A 87 11.07 -7.55 -5.20
N ALA A 88 9.79 -7.37 -5.54
CA ALA A 88 9.39 -6.65 -6.76
C ALA A 88 9.82 -5.16 -6.71
N ALA A 89 9.62 -4.49 -5.57
CA ALA A 89 10.01 -3.09 -5.40
C ALA A 89 11.54 -2.90 -5.45
N ALA A 90 12.30 -3.79 -4.80
CA ALA A 90 13.76 -3.77 -4.84
C ALA A 90 14.28 -3.94 -6.28
N SER A 91 13.68 -4.84 -7.05
CA SER A 91 13.99 -5.03 -8.46
C SER A 91 13.65 -3.79 -9.29
N TYR A 92 12.47 -3.19 -9.06
CA TYR A 92 12.04 -1.96 -9.76
C TYR A 92 13.01 -0.79 -9.53
N LEU A 93 13.44 -0.60 -8.27
CA LEU A 93 14.36 0.47 -7.88
C LEU A 93 15.83 0.18 -8.20
N GLY A 94 16.17 -1.05 -8.57
CA GLY A 94 17.56 -1.46 -8.77
C GLY A 94 18.40 -1.44 -7.50
N GLY A 95 17.77 -1.61 -6.32
CA GLY A 95 18.43 -1.50 -5.02
C GLY A 95 17.73 -2.26 -3.91
N LYS A 96 18.47 -2.71 -2.90
CA LYS A 96 17.98 -3.53 -1.79
C LYS A 96 17.24 -2.75 -0.68
N TYR A 97 17.36 -1.43 -0.64
CA TYR A 97 16.76 -0.58 0.38
C TYR A 97 15.56 0.19 -0.18
N LEU A 98 14.48 0.20 0.58
CA LEU A 98 13.21 0.82 0.22
C LEU A 98 13.01 2.16 0.96
N ASN A 99 14.10 2.92 1.10
CA ASN A 99 14.04 4.25 1.69
C ASN A 99 13.12 5.17 0.87
N GLY A 100 12.26 5.92 1.55
CA GLY A 100 11.25 6.77 0.92
C GLY A 100 10.02 6.01 0.39
N CYS A 101 9.97 4.68 0.57
CA CYS A 101 8.80 3.88 0.19
C CYS A 101 7.87 3.65 1.38
N SER A 102 6.58 3.50 1.07
CA SER A 102 5.53 3.07 1.99
C SER A 102 4.95 1.74 1.51
N ILE A 103 4.73 0.78 2.40
CA ILE A 103 3.96 -0.44 2.10
C ILE A 103 2.55 -0.32 2.66
N TYR A 104 1.56 -0.71 1.87
CA TYR A 104 0.18 -0.90 2.28
C TYR A 104 -0.11 -2.39 2.23
N VAL A 105 -0.57 -2.95 3.33
CA VAL A 105 -0.89 -4.38 3.45
C VAL A 105 -2.23 -4.56 4.17
N THR A 106 -3.04 -5.49 3.70
CA THR A 106 -4.41 -5.66 4.19
C THR A 106 -4.50 -6.18 5.62
N ILE A 107 -3.46 -6.88 6.10
CA ILE A 107 -3.38 -7.38 7.48
C ILE A 107 -2.04 -6.98 8.11
N GLU A 108 -2.00 -6.89 9.42
CA GLU A 108 -0.76 -6.65 10.17
C GLU A 108 0.32 -7.67 9.78
N PRO A 109 1.53 -7.22 9.38
CA PRO A 109 2.62 -8.12 9.03
C PRO A 109 2.98 -9.10 10.15
N CYS A 110 3.28 -10.34 9.81
CA CYS A 110 3.84 -11.30 10.76
C CYS A 110 5.30 -10.96 11.08
N ALA A 111 5.89 -11.68 12.05
CA ALA A 111 7.29 -11.44 12.46
C ALA A 111 8.30 -11.55 11.32
N MET A 112 8.14 -12.53 10.43
CA MET A 112 9.00 -12.71 9.25
C MET A 112 8.95 -11.49 8.34
N CYS A 113 7.75 -11.07 7.96
CA CYS A 113 7.55 -9.91 7.08
C CYS A 113 8.01 -8.61 7.73
N ALA A 114 7.71 -8.41 9.02
CA ALA A 114 8.19 -7.24 9.76
C ALA A 114 9.71 -7.19 9.83
N GLY A 115 10.38 -8.33 10.03
CA GLY A 115 11.83 -8.43 9.95
C GLY A 115 12.37 -8.05 8.58
N ALA A 116 11.77 -8.56 7.51
CA ALA A 116 12.15 -8.23 6.14
C ALA A 116 11.94 -6.74 5.82
N LEU A 117 10.81 -6.15 6.26
CA LEU A 117 10.54 -4.72 6.15
C LEU A 117 11.56 -3.87 6.91
N GLY A 118 11.97 -4.34 8.12
CA GLY A 118 13.03 -3.70 8.89
C GLY A 118 14.38 -3.73 8.17
N TRP A 119 14.78 -4.88 7.62
CA TRP A 119 16.02 -5.03 6.86
C TRP A 119 16.02 -4.25 5.54
N SER A 120 14.87 -4.14 4.88
CA SER A 120 14.73 -3.31 3.67
C SER A 120 14.72 -1.81 3.96
N GLN A 121 14.70 -1.39 5.25
CA GLN A 121 14.65 0.00 5.70
C GLN A 121 13.47 0.77 5.11
N ILE A 122 12.32 0.12 4.99
CA ILE A 122 11.12 0.80 4.51
C ILE A 122 10.75 1.97 5.41
N SER A 123 10.32 3.08 4.81
CA SER A 123 10.05 4.31 5.56
C SER A 123 8.72 4.28 6.30
N GLU A 124 7.72 3.56 5.78
CA GLU A 124 6.41 3.52 6.39
C GLU A 124 5.68 2.21 6.11
N ILE A 125 4.99 1.70 7.12
CA ILE A 125 4.11 0.53 7.05
C ILE A 125 2.70 0.98 7.37
N ILE A 126 1.77 0.75 6.45
CA ILE A 126 0.36 1.02 6.62
C ILE A 126 -0.39 -0.30 6.52
N TYR A 127 -1.13 -0.69 7.54
CA TYR A 127 -1.93 -1.90 7.48
C TYR A 127 -3.40 -1.68 7.84
N GLY A 128 -4.25 -2.57 7.29
CA GLY A 128 -5.68 -2.54 7.51
C GLY A 128 -6.07 -3.22 8.83
N ALA A 129 -6.28 -4.52 8.79
CA ALA A 129 -6.71 -5.30 9.95
C ALA A 129 -5.55 -5.67 10.89
N PRO A 130 -5.75 -5.70 12.22
CA PRO A 130 -4.79 -6.29 13.14
C PRO A 130 -4.75 -7.82 12.97
N ASP A 131 -3.60 -8.44 13.25
CA ASP A 131 -3.49 -9.90 13.41
C ASP A 131 -3.31 -10.25 14.88
N GLU A 132 -4.41 -10.66 15.51
CA GLU A 132 -4.45 -10.98 16.93
C GLU A 132 -3.63 -12.24 17.29
N LYS A 133 -3.23 -13.05 16.31
CA LYS A 133 -2.51 -14.31 16.54
C LYS A 133 -1.03 -14.24 16.19
N LYS A 134 -0.70 -13.63 15.06
CA LYS A 134 0.63 -13.68 14.44
C LYS A 134 1.24 -12.31 14.15
N GLY A 135 0.51 -11.23 14.42
CA GLY A 135 0.98 -9.87 14.21
C GLY A 135 2.29 -9.57 14.92
N TYR A 136 3.18 -8.85 14.26
CA TYR A 136 4.51 -8.53 14.80
C TYR A 136 4.45 -7.73 16.10
N SER A 137 3.38 -7.00 16.34
CA SER A 137 3.20 -6.23 17.58
C SER A 137 3.12 -7.08 18.85
N LYS A 138 2.90 -8.40 18.70
CA LYS A 138 2.90 -9.38 19.80
C LYS A 138 4.31 -9.82 20.20
N ILE A 139 5.32 -9.45 19.44
CA ILE A 139 6.70 -9.89 19.66
C ILE A 139 7.47 -8.79 20.38
N SER A 140 8.05 -9.14 21.52
CA SER A 140 8.95 -8.24 22.25
C SER A 140 10.28 -8.12 21.50
N GLY A 141 10.71 -6.88 21.23
CA GLY A 141 11.94 -6.56 20.51
C GLY A 141 11.68 -5.87 19.18
N GLY A 142 12.54 -4.94 18.82
CA GLY A 142 12.39 -4.11 17.62
C GLY A 142 12.68 -4.89 16.34
N LEU A 143 11.64 -5.36 15.65
CA LEU A 143 11.77 -5.98 14.33
C LEU A 143 11.91 -4.94 13.22
N LEU A 144 11.32 -3.77 13.41
CA LEU A 144 11.33 -2.68 12.44
C LEU A 144 12.55 -1.79 12.60
N HIS A 145 12.94 -1.14 11.52
CA HIS A 145 13.96 -0.11 11.59
C HIS A 145 13.48 1.06 12.47
N PRO A 146 14.32 1.65 13.35
CA PRO A 146 13.89 2.69 14.30
C PRO A 146 13.23 3.92 13.67
N ARG A 147 13.48 4.19 12.39
CA ARG A 147 12.87 5.31 11.65
C ARG A 147 11.59 4.94 10.89
N THR A 148 11.23 3.65 10.87
CA THR A 148 10.00 3.22 10.20
C THR A 148 8.76 3.73 10.95
N ARG A 149 7.90 4.47 10.28
CA ARG A 149 6.59 4.88 10.81
C ARG A 149 5.59 3.75 10.59
N VAL A 150 4.59 3.69 11.47
CA VAL A 150 3.51 2.70 11.36
C VAL A 150 2.17 3.40 11.50
N THR A 151 1.31 3.19 10.51
CA THR A 151 -0.10 3.61 10.50
C THR A 151 -0.97 2.36 10.41
N LYS A 152 -1.98 2.26 11.27
CA LYS A 152 -2.85 1.08 11.38
C LYS A 152 -4.32 1.44 11.26
N GLY A 153 -5.15 0.45 10.89
CA GLY A 153 -6.60 0.60 10.87
C GLY A 153 -7.14 1.26 9.61
N VAL A 154 -6.36 1.35 8.52
CA VAL A 154 -6.83 1.93 7.25
C VAL A 154 -7.72 0.93 6.53
N LEU A 155 -9.00 1.24 6.37
CA LEU A 155 -10.04 0.33 5.85
C LEU A 155 -10.08 -1.01 6.62
N GLU A 156 -9.93 -0.95 7.95
CA GLU A 156 -9.81 -2.12 8.82
C GLU A 156 -10.97 -3.11 8.64
N LYS A 157 -12.19 -2.60 8.55
CA LYS A 157 -13.39 -3.43 8.41
C LYS A 157 -13.35 -4.24 7.11
N GLU A 158 -13.08 -3.59 5.99
CA GLU A 158 -13.02 -4.23 4.67
C GLU A 158 -11.89 -5.28 4.62
N CYS A 159 -10.75 -4.96 5.21
CA CYS A 159 -9.61 -5.87 5.30
C CYS A 159 -9.92 -7.10 6.18
N SER A 160 -10.54 -6.90 7.34
CA SER A 160 -10.95 -7.97 8.26
C SER A 160 -11.97 -8.91 7.61
N GLU A 161 -12.96 -8.35 6.91
CA GLU A 161 -14.01 -9.14 6.26
C GLU A 161 -13.46 -10.12 5.23
N LEU A 162 -12.41 -9.77 4.48
CA LEU A 162 -11.78 -10.68 3.51
C LEU A 162 -11.24 -11.94 4.19
N ILE A 163 -10.53 -11.76 5.30
CA ILE A 163 -9.94 -12.86 6.08
C ILE A 163 -11.04 -13.73 6.72
N ILE A 164 -12.04 -13.10 7.32
CA ILE A 164 -13.15 -13.81 7.99
C ILE A 164 -13.89 -14.69 6.99
N ARG A 165 -14.34 -14.12 5.85
CA ARG A 165 -15.07 -14.86 4.81
C ARG A 165 -14.28 -16.02 4.24
N PHE A 166 -12.98 -15.85 4.03
CA PHE A 166 -12.11 -16.91 3.55
C PHE A 166 -12.08 -18.11 4.51
N PHE A 167 -11.86 -17.87 5.80
CA PHE A 167 -11.81 -18.96 6.77
C PHE A 167 -13.20 -19.56 7.08
N GLU A 168 -14.28 -18.81 6.96
CA GLU A 168 -15.64 -19.34 7.04
C GLU A 168 -15.95 -20.31 5.90
N SER A 169 -15.47 -20.01 4.69
CA SER A 169 -15.65 -20.88 3.51
C SER A 169 -14.85 -22.19 3.55
N LYS A 170 -13.87 -22.30 4.47
CA LYS A 170 -13.00 -23.48 4.64
C LYS A 170 -13.46 -24.41 5.77
N ARG A 171 -14.52 -24.02 6.51
CA ARG A 171 -15.12 -24.84 7.58
C ARG A 171 -16.27 -25.69 7.05
#